data_cc091c87781713f0dedc49521d39fb99
#
_entry.id   cc091c87781713f0dedc49521d39fb99
#
_cell.length_a   1.000
_cell.length_b   1.000
_cell.length_c   1.000
_cell.angle_alpha   90.00
_cell.angle_beta   90.00
_cell.angle_gamma   90.00
#
_symmetry.space_group_name_H-M   'P 1'
#
loop_
_entity.id
_entity.type
_entity.pdbx_description
1 polymer ?
#
loop_
_entity_poly.entity_id
_entity_poly.type
_entity_poly.pdbx_seq_one_letter_code
_entity_poly.pdbx_strand_id
1 'polypeptide(L)'
;MQKQAENVGARLIYDVITEVDLATQPFRAKGDSGDEYVADTLIICTGAQARWLGNEPEYLQGRGISGCATCDGAFFRNQHVAVIGGGNTAVEEALYLSNLASKVTLIHRRNLLRSEKILQDRLFRNPKIEVIWNHRVNAFLGSADTGLTGLRLLDVESGATRELEVAGAFIAIGHDPATTLFRGKLKLDEDGYIVTKPDSTATSVPGVFAAGDVKDKVFRQAITAAGMGCMAALEAEKWLTAREGESDPAALDGAPSQMIGAWE
;
A
#
# COMPACT_ATOMS: atom_id res chain seq x y z
N MET A 1 2.92 -14.51 -12.17
CA MET A 1 2.09 -14.77 -10.98
C MET A 1 0.74 -15.39 -11.34
N GLN A 2 -0.16 -14.71 -12.11
CA GLN A 2 -1.49 -15.23 -12.45
C GLN A 2 -1.43 -16.66 -13.03
N LYS A 3 -0.67 -16.87 -14.13
CA LYS A 3 -0.50 -18.20 -14.75
C LYS A 3 0.09 -19.25 -13.79
N GLN A 4 0.88 -18.86 -12.82
CA GLN A 4 1.39 -19.78 -11.78
C GLN A 4 0.27 -20.23 -10.84
N ALA A 5 -0.62 -19.31 -10.43
CA ALA A 5 -1.78 -19.67 -9.61
C ALA A 5 -2.74 -20.60 -10.37
N GLU A 6 -3.04 -20.28 -11.64
CA GLU A 6 -3.87 -21.13 -12.50
C GLU A 6 -3.28 -22.54 -12.66
N ASN A 7 -1.95 -22.66 -12.84
CA ASN A 7 -1.27 -23.94 -13.00
C ASN A 7 -1.35 -24.85 -11.75
N VAL A 8 -1.61 -24.29 -10.58
CA VAL A 8 -1.84 -25.05 -9.32
C VAL A 8 -3.31 -25.16 -8.94
N GLY A 9 -4.21 -24.85 -9.89
CA GLY A 9 -5.65 -25.07 -9.74
C GLY A 9 -6.43 -23.89 -9.17
N ALA A 10 -5.82 -22.71 -9.00
CA ALA A 10 -6.56 -21.53 -8.59
C ALA A 10 -7.51 -21.07 -9.69
N ARG A 11 -8.78 -20.87 -9.34
CA ARG A 11 -9.79 -20.30 -10.25
C ARG A 11 -9.77 -18.78 -10.16
N LEU A 12 -9.51 -18.12 -11.27
CA LEU A 12 -9.55 -16.66 -11.39
C LEU A 12 -10.88 -16.23 -12.01
N ILE A 13 -11.55 -15.30 -11.33
CA ILE A 13 -12.82 -14.73 -11.76
C ILE A 13 -12.60 -13.22 -11.89
N TYR A 14 -12.88 -12.68 -13.08
CA TYR A 14 -12.78 -11.25 -13.37
C TYR A 14 -14.12 -10.60 -13.05
N ASP A 15 -14.28 -10.17 -11.80
CA ASP A 15 -15.47 -9.53 -11.30
C ASP A 15 -15.08 -8.45 -10.27
N VAL A 16 -15.94 -7.44 -10.10
CA VAL A 16 -15.75 -6.39 -9.10
C VAL A 16 -16.71 -6.63 -7.95
N ILE A 17 -16.20 -6.96 -6.77
CA ILE A 17 -17.02 -7.15 -5.60
C ILE A 17 -17.59 -5.81 -5.13
N THR A 18 -18.90 -5.71 -5.06
CA THR A 18 -19.65 -4.50 -4.69
C THR A 18 -20.23 -4.58 -3.29
N GLU A 19 -20.43 -5.80 -2.75
CA GLU A 19 -21.00 -6.04 -1.45
C GLU A 19 -20.37 -7.28 -0.80
N VAL A 20 -20.22 -7.26 0.53
CA VAL A 20 -19.78 -8.41 1.32
C VAL A 20 -20.67 -8.55 2.56
N ASP A 21 -21.03 -9.78 2.92
CA ASP A 21 -21.65 -10.13 4.21
C ASP A 21 -20.68 -11.01 5.01
N LEU A 22 -20.22 -10.48 6.14
CA LEU A 22 -19.28 -11.13 7.05
C LEU A 22 -19.93 -11.46 8.42
N ALA A 23 -21.25 -11.25 8.55
CA ALA A 23 -21.97 -11.45 9.81
C ALA A 23 -22.21 -12.94 10.11
N THR A 24 -22.38 -13.76 9.08
CA THR A 24 -22.65 -15.19 9.21
C THR A 24 -21.77 -16.00 8.27
N GLN A 25 -21.49 -17.25 8.64
CA GLN A 25 -20.82 -18.22 7.78
C GLN A 25 -21.83 -19.19 7.17
N PRO A 26 -21.63 -19.60 5.90
CA PRO A 26 -20.55 -19.19 5.01
C PRO A 26 -20.65 -17.70 4.63
N PHE A 27 -19.50 -17.04 4.45
CA PHE A 27 -19.42 -15.65 4.02
C PHE A 27 -19.94 -15.46 2.60
N ARG A 28 -20.51 -14.29 2.31
CA ARG A 28 -21.07 -13.98 1.00
C ARG A 28 -20.45 -12.72 0.42
N ALA A 29 -20.18 -12.74 -0.87
CA ALA A 29 -19.77 -11.58 -1.64
C ALA A 29 -20.59 -11.50 -2.93
N LYS A 30 -20.95 -10.29 -3.36
CA LYS A 30 -21.69 -10.04 -4.58
C LYS A 30 -20.84 -9.24 -5.55
N GLY A 31 -20.77 -9.72 -6.80
CA GLY A 31 -20.11 -9.04 -7.89
C GLY A 31 -21.02 -8.03 -8.61
N ASP A 32 -20.43 -7.13 -9.39
CA ASP A 32 -21.15 -6.21 -10.27
C ASP A 32 -21.75 -6.93 -11.50
N SER A 33 -21.23 -8.12 -11.85
CA SER A 33 -21.87 -9.05 -12.79
C SER A 33 -23.24 -9.53 -12.34
N GLY A 34 -23.55 -9.42 -11.04
CA GLY A 34 -24.73 -9.98 -10.39
C GLY A 34 -24.51 -11.37 -9.79
N ASP A 35 -23.31 -11.94 -9.97
CA ASP A 35 -22.95 -13.23 -9.39
C ASP A 35 -22.76 -13.13 -7.86
N GLU A 36 -23.11 -14.21 -7.17
CA GLU A 36 -22.91 -14.36 -5.73
C GLU A 36 -21.82 -15.41 -5.46
N TYR A 37 -20.89 -15.05 -4.60
CA TYR A 37 -19.77 -15.89 -4.17
C TYR A 37 -19.97 -16.27 -2.71
N VAL A 38 -19.82 -17.56 -2.41
CA VAL A 38 -20.00 -18.11 -1.06
C VAL A 38 -18.71 -18.80 -0.66
N ALA A 39 -18.21 -18.53 0.55
CA ALA A 39 -16.93 -19.08 1.04
C ALA A 39 -16.96 -19.30 2.55
N ASP A 40 -16.30 -20.37 3.01
CA ASP A 40 -16.12 -20.68 4.44
C ASP A 40 -15.06 -19.79 5.07
N THR A 41 -14.12 -19.28 4.29
CA THR A 41 -13.07 -18.33 4.71
C THR A 41 -12.84 -17.29 3.62
N LEU A 42 -12.37 -16.11 4.01
CA LEU A 42 -12.11 -14.99 3.11
C LEU A 42 -10.74 -14.37 3.38
N ILE A 43 -9.95 -14.18 2.32
CA ILE A 43 -8.69 -13.42 2.38
C ILE A 43 -8.85 -12.13 1.59
N ILE A 44 -8.69 -10.99 2.26
CA ILE A 44 -8.84 -9.66 1.69
C ILE A 44 -7.46 -9.15 1.24
N CYS A 45 -7.31 -8.93 -0.06
CA CYS A 45 -6.07 -8.44 -0.69
C CYS A 45 -6.35 -7.25 -1.62
N THR A 46 -7.26 -6.36 -1.25
CA THR A 46 -7.74 -5.26 -2.09
C THR A 46 -6.73 -4.12 -2.28
N GLY A 47 -5.63 -4.14 -1.50
CA GLY A 47 -4.53 -3.19 -1.64
C GLY A 47 -4.81 -1.79 -1.13
N ALA A 48 -3.96 -0.85 -1.56
CA ALA A 48 -4.09 0.59 -1.31
C ALA A 48 -3.65 1.36 -2.56
N GLN A 49 -4.17 2.56 -2.75
CA GLN A 49 -3.82 3.43 -3.87
C GLN A 49 -3.08 4.65 -3.38
N ALA A 50 -2.00 5.02 -4.07
CA ALA A 50 -1.34 6.31 -3.84
C ALA A 50 -2.31 7.45 -4.18
N ARG A 51 -2.31 8.49 -3.34
CA ARG A 51 -3.03 9.73 -3.64
C ARG A 51 -2.26 10.53 -4.68
N TRP A 52 -3.01 11.09 -5.62
CA TRP A 52 -2.48 11.95 -6.66
C TRP A 52 -2.95 13.39 -6.45
N LEU A 53 -2.27 14.35 -7.08
CA LEU A 53 -2.68 15.76 -7.06
C LEU A 53 -3.91 16.01 -7.94
N GLY A 54 -4.13 15.10 -8.91
CA GLY A 54 -5.25 15.16 -9.85
C GLY A 54 -4.97 15.95 -11.13
N ASN A 55 -3.72 16.39 -11.31
CA ASN A 55 -3.27 17.10 -12.54
C ASN A 55 -2.01 16.47 -13.16
N GLU A 56 -1.65 15.27 -12.76
CA GLU A 56 -0.57 14.51 -13.35
C GLU A 56 -0.97 14.00 -14.75
N PRO A 57 -0.21 14.34 -15.79
CA PRO A 57 -0.46 13.77 -17.11
C PRO A 57 -0.22 12.27 -17.10
N GLU A 58 -1.18 11.49 -17.60
CA GLU A 58 -1.09 10.03 -17.62
C GLU A 58 0.17 9.54 -18.35
N TYR A 59 0.54 10.20 -19.46
CA TYR A 59 1.73 9.84 -20.24
C TYR A 59 3.07 10.06 -19.51
N LEU A 60 3.09 10.78 -18.38
CA LEU A 60 4.27 10.97 -17.54
C LEU A 60 4.30 10.00 -16.32
N GLN A 61 3.21 9.33 -16.01
CA GLN A 61 3.19 8.31 -14.97
C GLN A 61 4.09 7.12 -15.36
N GLY A 62 5.04 6.77 -14.49
CA GLY A 62 6.10 5.81 -14.81
C GLY A 62 7.18 6.34 -15.78
N ARG A 63 7.08 7.61 -16.22
CA ARG A 63 8.05 8.31 -17.09
C ARG A 63 8.55 9.61 -16.44
N GLY A 64 8.83 9.56 -15.16
CA GLY A 64 9.30 10.68 -14.35
C GLY A 64 8.36 11.06 -13.21
N ILE A 65 7.08 10.64 -13.21
CA ILE A 65 6.17 10.80 -12.09
C ILE A 65 5.96 9.44 -11.43
N SER A 66 6.18 9.36 -10.12
CA SER A 66 6.04 8.14 -9.32
C SER A 66 5.32 8.41 -7.99
N GLY A 67 4.64 7.40 -7.46
CA GLY A 67 4.07 7.38 -6.09
C GLY A 67 4.89 6.54 -5.12
N CYS A 68 6.11 6.08 -5.49
CA CYS A 68 6.91 5.19 -4.66
C CYS A 68 8.42 5.44 -4.86
N ALA A 69 9.05 6.12 -3.91
CA ALA A 69 10.49 6.40 -3.97
C ALA A 69 11.35 5.13 -3.89
N THR A 70 10.97 4.15 -3.09
CA THR A 70 11.70 2.87 -2.97
C THR A 70 11.61 2.02 -4.23
N CYS A 71 10.51 2.13 -4.99
CA CYS A 71 10.32 1.41 -6.24
C CYS A 71 11.16 1.99 -7.37
N ASP A 72 11.09 3.31 -7.54
CA ASP A 72 11.57 3.99 -8.76
C ASP A 72 12.78 4.89 -8.53
N GLY A 73 13.16 5.18 -7.28
CA GLY A 73 14.25 6.10 -6.97
C GLY A 73 15.60 5.74 -7.61
N ALA A 74 15.86 4.45 -7.80
CA ALA A 74 17.09 3.96 -8.42
C ALA A 74 17.27 4.43 -9.87
N PHE A 75 16.19 4.69 -10.60
CA PHE A 75 16.23 5.21 -11.98
C PHE A 75 16.72 6.66 -12.07
N PHE A 76 16.67 7.40 -10.97
CA PHE A 76 17.06 8.82 -10.89
C PHE A 76 18.41 9.03 -10.17
N ARG A 77 19.28 8.02 -10.19
CA ARG A 77 20.62 8.11 -9.60
C ARG A 77 21.40 9.27 -10.20
N ASN A 78 22.00 10.10 -9.31
CA ASN A 78 22.76 11.31 -9.67
C ASN A 78 21.97 12.38 -10.45
N GLN A 79 20.63 12.34 -10.39
CA GLN A 79 19.78 13.35 -11.01
C GLN A 79 19.08 14.20 -9.93
N HIS A 80 18.57 15.36 -10.33
CA HIS A 80 17.75 16.21 -9.47
C HIS A 80 16.30 15.70 -9.50
N VAL A 81 15.73 15.46 -8.32
CA VAL A 81 14.33 15.00 -8.18
C VAL A 81 13.55 15.89 -7.23
N ALA A 82 12.25 15.90 -7.39
CA ALA A 82 11.31 16.55 -6.48
C ALA A 82 10.51 15.51 -5.67
N VAL A 83 10.20 15.85 -4.42
CA VAL A 83 9.21 15.13 -3.59
C VAL A 83 8.09 16.11 -3.25
N ILE A 84 6.86 15.71 -3.45
CA ILE A 84 5.68 16.54 -3.18
C ILE A 84 4.94 16.00 -1.97
N GLY A 85 4.91 16.78 -0.88
CA GLY A 85 4.25 16.36 0.34
C GLY A 85 4.70 17.15 1.58
N GLY A 86 4.42 16.63 2.78
CA GLY A 86 4.80 17.32 4.02
C GLY A 86 4.47 16.52 5.29
N GLY A 87 4.08 15.26 5.14
CA GLY A 87 3.95 14.26 6.22
C GLY A 87 5.20 13.42 6.38
N ASN A 88 5.16 12.40 7.25
CA ASN A 88 6.26 11.47 7.48
C ASN A 88 6.74 10.84 6.18
N THR A 89 5.84 10.28 5.39
CA THR A 89 6.17 9.65 4.10
C THR A 89 6.99 10.56 3.18
N ALA A 90 6.59 11.83 3.04
CA ALA A 90 7.31 12.76 2.16
C ALA A 90 8.73 13.05 2.66
N VAL A 91 8.91 13.18 3.97
CA VAL A 91 10.24 13.41 4.58
C VAL A 91 11.10 12.16 4.48
N GLU A 92 10.55 10.99 4.76
CA GLU A 92 11.24 9.70 4.63
C GLU A 92 11.67 9.43 3.19
N GLU A 93 10.79 9.66 2.21
CA GLU A 93 11.11 9.52 0.79
C GLU A 93 12.19 10.52 0.34
N ALA A 94 12.13 11.78 0.79
CA ALA A 94 13.17 12.77 0.50
C ALA A 94 14.53 12.35 1.08
N LEU A 95 14.56 11.84 2.31
CA LEU A 95 15.77 11.31 2.94
C LEU A 95 16.30 10.07 2.20
N TYR A 96 15.44 9.15 1.80
CA TYR A 96 15.80 7.97 1.01
C TYR A 96 16.40 8.38 -0.33
N LEU A 97 15.73 9.24 -1.09
CA LEU A 97 16.16 9.72 -2.40
C LEU A 97 17.46 10.50 -2.33
N SER A 98 17.76 11.18 -1.23
CA SER A 98 19.05 11.89 -1.05
C SER A 98 20.28 10.98 -1.10
N ASN A 99 20.12 9.67 -0.85
CA ASN A 99 21.20 8.70 -1.00
C ASN A 99 21.45 8.29 -2.46
N LEU A 100 20.49 8.54 -3.34
CA LEU A 100 20.53 8.15 -4.75
C LEU A 100 20.72 9.35 -5.68
N ALA A 101 19.92 10.38 -5.48
CA ALA A 101 19.88 11.58 -6.30
C ALA A 101 21.09 12.52 -6.02
N SER A 102 21.39 13.40 -6.97
CA SER A 102 22.33 14.50 -6.76
C SER A 102 21.75 15.60 -5.88
N LYS A 103 20.45 15.85 -6.01
CA LYS A 103 19.70 16.85 -5.25
C LYS A 103 18.25 16.39 -5.11
N VAL A 104 17.61 16.71 -3.98
CA VAL A 104 16.18 16.50 -3.73
C VAL A 104 15.54 17.84 -3.37
N THR A 105 14.46 18.19 -4.02
CA THR A 105 13.65 19.36 -3.64
C THR A 105 12.32 18.91 -3.08
N LEU A 106 12.10 19.10 -1.77
CA LEU A 106 10.80 18.85 -1.13
C LEU A 106 9.88 20.06 -1.34
N ILE A 107 8.77 19.86 -2.01
CA ILE A 107 7.78 20.91 -2.31
C ILE A 107 6.60 20.76 -1.36
N HIS A 108 6.35 21.80 -0.55
CA HIS A 108 5.25 21.79 0.41
C HIS A 108 4.37 23.03 0.26
N ARG A 109 3.03 22.82 0.26
CA ARG A 109 2.03 23.87 0.06
C ARG A 109 1.81 24.79 1.28
N ARG A 110 2.48 24.53 2.40
CA ARG A 110 2.42 25.30 3.64
C ARG A 110 3.83 25.69 4.09
N ASN A 111 3.92 26.49 5.14
CA ASN A 111 5.18 26.91 5.74
C ASN A 111 5.67 26.00 6.89
N LEU A 112 4.95 24.88 7.15
CA LEU A 112 5.26 23.95 8.24
C LEU A 112 4.95 22.51 7.84
N LEU A 113 5.90 21.59 8.04
CA LEU A 113 5.71 20.16 7.87
C LEU A 113 4.86 19.57 9.01
N ARG A 114 4.14 18.50 8.69
CA ARG A 114 3.37 17.72 9.67
C ARG A 114 4.11 16.45 10.12
N SER A 115 5.29 16.21 9.57
CA SER A 115 6.13 15.08 9.95
C SER A 115 6.65 15.21 11.37
N GLU A 116 7.09 14.09 11.94
CA GLU A 116 7.70 14.04 13.26
C GLU A 116 8.96 14.92 13.34
N LYS A 117 9.21 15.50 14.51
CA LYS A 117 10.32 16.42 14.73
C LYS A 117 11.68 15.81 14.38
N ILE A 118 11.88 14.56 14.77
CA ILE A 118 13.14 13.85 14.50
C ILE A 118 13.42 13.69 12.99
N LEU A 119 12.38 13.48 12.19
CA LEU A 119 12.48 13.40 10.73
C LEU A 119 12.78 14.77 10.13
N GLN A 120 12.14 15.83 10.63
CA GLN A 120 12.43 17.21 10.20
C GLN A 120 13.88 17.60 10.49
N ASP A 121 14.40 17.27 11.68
CA ASP A 121 15.78 17.58 12.06
C ASP A 121 16.78 16.86 11.14
N ARG A 122 16.50 15.65 10.74
CA ARG A 122 17.32 14.90 9.76
C ARG A 122 17.24 15.52 8.37
N LEU A 123 16.05 15.90 7.93
CA LEU A 123 15.82 16.54 6.64
C LEU A 123 16.62 17.84 6.52
N PHE A 124 16.50 18.75 7.51
CA PHE A 124 17.14 20.08 7.47
C PHE A 124 18.67 20.03 7.62
N ARG A 125 19.23 18.94 8.17
CA ARG A 125 20.67 18.72 8.22
C ARG A 125 21.25 18.14 6.95
N ASN A 126 20.41 17.65 6.04
CA ASN A 126 20.88 17.01 4.82
C ASN A 126 21.20 18.03 3.72
N PRO A 127 22.49 18.20 3.32
CA PRO A 127 22.89 19.23 2.36
C PRO A 127 22.35 19.01 0.95
N LYS A 128 21.85 17.81 0.64
CA LYS A 128 21.26 17.48 -0.66
C LYS A 128 19.78 17.84 -0.74
N ILE A 129 19.13 18.18 0.39
CA ILE A 129 17.69 18.42 0.43
C ILE A 129 17.42 19.91 0.60
N GLU A 130 16.68 20.47 -0.34
CA GLU A 130 16.11 21.82 -0.27
C GLU A 130 14.61 21.75 -0.09
N VAL A 131 14.03 22.63 0.75
CA VAL A 131 12.58 22.72 0.92
C VAL A 131 12.05 23.99 0.28
N ILE A 132 11.06 23.82 -0.60
CA ILE A 132 10.29 24.92 -1.19
C ILE A 132 8.95 24.97 -0.47
N TRP A 133 8.79 26.04 0.33
CA TRP A 133 7.59 26.30 1.10
C TRP A 133 6.54 27.07 0.31
N ASN A 134 5.28 26.97 0.74
CA ASN A 134 4.14 27.73 0.21
C ASN A 134 3.95 27.54 -1.31
N HIS A 135 4.37 26.41 -1.86
CA HIS A 135 4.21 26.12 -3.27
C HIS A 135 3.44 24.83 -3.51
N ARG A 136 2.67 24.80 -4.58
CA ARG A 136 2.02 23.61 -5.12
C ARG A 136 2.47 23.38 -6.56
N VAL A 137 2.42 22.14 -7.02
CA VAL A 137 2.63 21.83 -8.43
C VAL A 137 1.40 22.29 -9.21
N ASN A 138 1.63 23.19 -10.16
CA ASN A 138 0.61 23.72 -11.07
C ASN A 138 0.56 22.93 -12.38
N ALA A 139 1.73 22.49 -12.87
CA ALA A 139 1.84 21.65 -14.05
C ALA A 139 3.12 20.81 -14.00
N PHE A 140 3.08 19.68 -14.68
CA PHE A 140 4.22 18.83 -14.98
C PHE A 140 4.68 19.13 -16.41
N LEU A 141 5.98 19.34 -16.58
CA LEU A 141 6.59 19.70 -17.87
C LEU A 141 7.29 18.48 -18.46
N GLY A 142 7.11 18.24 -19.74
CA GLY A 142 7.68 17.10 -20.44
C GLY A 142 6.74 16.56 -21.53
N SER A 143 7.12 15.45 -22.11
CA SER A 143 6.33 14.77 -23.14
C SER A 143 6.42 13.26 -23.02
N ALA A 144 5.62 12.53 -23.80
CA ALA A 144 5.71 11.08 -23.87
C ALA A 144 7.09 10.59 -24.34
N ASP A 145 7.79 11.39 -25.16
CA ASP A 145 9.12 11.04 -25.71
C ASP A 145 10.24 11.37 -24.73
N THR A 146 10.20 12.55 -24.09
CA THR A 146 11.25 13.03 -23.20
C THR A 146 11.09 12.56 -21.75
N GLY A 147 9.89 12.12 -21.36
CA GLY A 147 9.51 11.97 -19.96
C GLY A 147 9.37 13.33 -19.26
N LEU A 148 9.39 13.32 -17.94
CA LEU A 148 9.36 14.53 -17.11
C LEU A 148 10.67 15.31 -17.25
N THR A 149 10.58 16.62 -17.49
CA THR A 149 11.74 17.53 -17.56
C THR A 149 11.70 18.62 -16.50
N GLY A 150 10.55 18.83 -15.86
CA GLY A 150 10.41 19.83 -14.82
C GLY A 150 8.99 19.97 -14.28
N LEU A 151 8.86 20.89 -13.34
CA LEU A 151 7.58 21.25 -12.70
C LEU A 151 7.37 22.76 -12.84
N ARG A 152 6.13 23.18 -13.09
CA ARG A 152 5.72 24.56 -12.86
C ARG A 152 5.08 24.64 -11.49
N LEU A 153 5.68 25.43 -10.61
CA LEU A 153 5.24 25.64 -9.24
C LEU A 153 4.42 26.94 -9.17
N LEU A 154 3.40 26.92 -8.34
CA LEU A 154 2.58 28.09 -7.99
C LEU A 154 2.81 28.42 -6.52
N ASP A 155 3.27 29.61 -6.23
CA ASP A 155 3.28 30.18 -4.90
C ASP A 155 1.83 30.45 -4.45
N VAL A 156 1.43 29.84 -3.32
CA VAL A 156 0.03 29.90 -2.85
C VAL A 156 -0.32 31.23 -2.19
N GLU A 157 0.68 32.06 -1.85
CA GLU A 157 0.48 33.36 -1.21
C GLU A 157 0.44 34.48 -2.25
N SER A 158 1.42 34.51 -3.16
CA SER A 158 1.55 35.59 -4.17
C SER A 158 0.85 35.26 -5.48
N GLY A 159 0.54 34.01 -5.78
CA GLY A 159 0.04 33.57 -7.07
C GLY A 159 1.10 33.55 -8.18
N ALA A 160 2.36 33.86 -7.88
CA ALA A 160 3.44 33.81 -8.85
C ALA A 160 3.78 32.38 -9.22
N THR A 161 4.22 32.20 -10.47
CA THR A 161 4.68 30.89 -10.94
C THR A 161 6.17 30.88 -11.23
N ARG A 162 6.82 29.73 -11.00
CA ARG A 162 8.21 29.49 -11.40
C ARG A 162 8.38 28.07 -11.91
N GLU A 163 9.39 27.84 -12.71
CA GLU A 163 9.75 26.50 -13.16
C GLU A 163 10.90 25.93 -12.33
N LEU A 164 10.87 24.62 -12.15
CA LEU A 164 11.89 23.84 -11.48
C LEU A 164 12.26 22.65 -12.37
N GLU A 165 13.49 22.63 -12.86
CA GLU A 165 14.01 21.50 -13.64
C GLU A 165 14.28 20.31 -12.71
N VAL A 166 13.61 19.18 -13.01
CA VAL A 166 13.79 17.90 -12.31
C VAL A 166 13.55 16.76 -13.27
N ALA A 167 14.30 15.68 -13.10
CA ALA A 167 14.15 14.46 -13.89
C ALA A 167 13.04 13.55 -13.35
N GLY A 168 12.71 13.67 -12.06
CA GLY A 168 11.68 12.86 -11.41
C GLY A 168 10.89 13.65 -10.38
N ALA A 169 9.62 13.30 -10.21
CA ALA A 169 8.70 13.85 -9.22
C ALA A 169 7.99 12.72 -8.47
N PHE A 170 8.17 12.67 -7.16
CA PHE A 170 7.59 11.66 -6.28
C PHE A 170 6.42 12.26 -5.50
N ILE A 171 5.21 11.70 -5.71
CA ILE A 171 3.97 12.20 -5.10
C ILE A 171 3.78 11.48 -3.76
N ALA A 172 4.15 12.15 -2.67
CA ALA A 172 4.17 11.61 -1.31
C ALA A 172 3.11 12.28 -0.40
N ILE A 173 1.85 12.27 -0.85
CA ILE A 173 0.73 12.90 -0.14
C ILE A 173 -0.18 11.90 0.59
N GLY A 174 0.24 10.63 0.67
CA GLY A 174 -0.43 9.54 1.35
C GLY A 174 -1.04 8.50 0.43
N HIS A 175 -1.69 7.51 1.04
CA HIS A 175 -2.34 6.40 0.37
C HIS A 175 -3.75 6.23 0.93
N ASP A 176 -4.63 5.65 0.13
CA ASP A 176 -6.00 5.27 0.51
C ASP A 176 -6.12 3.75 0.42
N PRO A 177 -6.31 3.02 1.55
CA PRO A 177 -6.55 1.59 1.51
C PRO A 177 -7.93 1.30 0.91
N ALA A 178 -8.02 0.26 0.10
CA ALA A 178 -9.27 -0.14 -0.55
C ALA A 178 -10.16 -0.93 0.42
N THR A 179 -10.68 -0.24 1.45
CA THR A 179 -11.44 -0.82 2.57
C THR A 179 -12.88 -0.38 2.66
N THR A 180 -13.39 0.33 1.67
CA THR A 180 -14.76 0.88 1.68
C THR A 180 -15.82 -0.19 1.93
N LEU A 181 -15.68 -1.39 1.33
CA LEU A 181 -16.59 -2.52 1.50
C LEU A 181 -16.63 -3.09 2.93
N PHE A 182 -15.58 -2.84 3.71
CA PHE A 182 -15.38 -3.44 5.03
C PHE A 182 -15.68 -2.49 6.18
N ARG A 183 -16.05 -1.23 5.90
CA ARG A 183 -16.43 -0.24 6.92
C ARG A 183 -17.64 -0.73 7.72
N GLY A 184 -17.50 -0.70 9.05
CA GLY A 184 -18.55 -1.19 9.97
C GLY A 184 -18.66 -2.73 10.06
N LYS A 185 -17.90 -3.48 9.24
CA LYS A 185 -17.86 -4.95 9.24
C LYS A 185 -16.57 -5.50 9.85
N LEU A 186 -15.46 -4.81 9.66
CA LEU A 186 -14.15 -5.12 10.23
C LEU A 186 -13.61 -3.96 11.04
N LYS A 187 -12.71 -4.26 11.96
CA LYS A 187 -11.97 -3.24 12.70
C LYS A 187 -10.95 -2.59 11.74
N LEU A 188 -11.08 -1.28 11.55
CA LEU A 188 -10.14 -0.45 10.81
C LEU A 188 -9.40 0.47 11.78
N ASP A 189 -8.19 0.88 11.43
CA ASP A 189 -7.46 1.91 12.16
C ASP A 189 -7.93 3.33 11.74
N GLU A 190 -7.34 4.35 12.33
CA GLU A 190 -7.66 5.77 12.06
C GLU A 190 -7.36 6.21 10.63
N ASP A 191 -6.42 5.52 9.94
CA ASP A 191 -6.06 5.76 8.53
C ASP A 191 -6.91 4.90 7.58
N GLY A 192 -7.78 4.04 8.09
CA GLY A 192 -8.69 3.20 7.33
C GLY A 192 -8.12 1.83 6.92
N TYR A 193 -6.94 1.43 7.40
CA TYR A 193 -6.36 0.12 7.13
C TYR A 193 -7.00 -0.97 8.00
N ILE A 194 -7.09 -2.20 7.47
CA ILE A 194 -7.62 -3.33 8.23
C ILE A 194 -6.66 -3.69 9.37
N VAL A 195 -7.19 -3.71 10.60
CA VAL A 195 -6.44 -4.15 11.78
C VAL A 195 -6.45 -5.66 11.87
N THR A 196 -5.27 -6.28 11.91
CA THR A 196 -5.08 -7.71 12.16
C THR A 196 -4.47 -7.96 13.54
N LYS A 197 -4.49 -9.21 13.99
CA LYS A 197 -3.76 -9.60 15.19
C LYS A 197 -2.24 -9.39 14.98
N PRO A 198 -1.46 -9.13 16.03
CA PRO A 198 0.01 -9.09 15.93
C PRO A 198 0.55 -10.39 15.30
N ASP A 199 1.55 -10.26 14.43
CA ASP A 199 2.23 -11.36 13.73
C ASP A 199 1.30 -12.32 12.96
N SER A 200 0.10 -11.85 12.59
CA SER A 200 -0.94 -12.65 11.94
C SER A 200 -1.67 -11.82 10.89
N THR A 201 -2.39 -12.50 10.01
CA THR A 201 -3.29 -11.91 9.03
C THR A 201 -4.76 -11.97 9.46
N ALA A 202 -5.06 -12.60 10.62
CA ALA A 202 -6.41 -12.72 11.15
C ALA A 202 -7.00 -11.36 11.53
N THR A 203 -8.20 -11.07 11.02
CA THR A 203 -8.93 -9.83 11.28
C THR A 203 -9.78 -9.91 12.57
N SER A 204 -10.64 -8.93 12.79
CA SER A 204 -11.60 -8.92 13.88
C SER A 204 -12.74 -9.95 13.71
N VAL A 205 -12.93 -10.52 12.54
CA VAL A 205 -13.93 -11.55 12.24
C VAL A 205 -13.23 -12.89 12.05
N PRO A 206 -13.54 -13.94 12.84
CA PRO A 206 -12.96 -15.26 12.69
C PRO A 206 -13.22 -15.85 11.30
N GLY A 207 -12.18 -16.41 10.66
CA GLY A 207 -12.25 -16.92 9.28
C GLY A 207 -12.06 -15.86 8.19
N VAL A 208 -11.88 -14.59 8.57
CA VAL A 208 -11.55 -13.50 7.65
C VAL A 208 -10.13 -13.01 7.92
N PHE A 209 -9.32 -13.01 6.88
CA PHE A 209 -7.91 -12.63 6.88
C PHE A 209 -7.67 -11.43 5.98
N ALA A 210 -6.61 -10.66 6.23
CA ALA A 210 -6.21 -9.54 5.38
C ALA A 210 -4.69 -9.55 5.13
N ALA A 211 -4.29 -9.33 3.88
CA ALA A 211 -2.89 -9.38 3.45
C ALA A 211 -2.54 -8.28 2.45
N GLY A 212 -1.28 -7.86 2.45
CA GLY A 212 -0.77 -6.82 1.57
C GLY A 212 -1.16 -5.41 2.00
N ASP A 213 -1.15 -4.49 1.05
CA ASP A 213 -1.25 -3.04 1.31
C ASP A 213 -2.57 -2.61 1.94
N VAL A 214 -3.61 -3.44 1.92
CA VAL A 214 -4.88 -3.17 2.61
C VAL A 214 -4.74 -3.13 4.14
N LYS A 215 -3.67 -3.75 4.68
CA LYS A 215 -3.29 -3.75 6.10
C LYS A 215 -1.90 -3.17 6.35
N ASP A 216 -1.00 -3.24 5.36
CA ASP A 216 0.39 -2.77 5.48
C ASP A 216 0.48 -1.29 5.12
N LYS A 217 0.42 -0.42 6.13
CA LYS A 217 0.61 1.02 5.96
C LYS A 217 2.08 1.47 6.02
N VAL A 218 3.02 0.53 6.27
CA VAL A 218 4.43 0.84 6.50
C VAL A 218 5.27 0.60 5.25
N PHE A 219 5.26 -0.62 4.74
CA PHE A 219 6.18 -1.04 3.66
C PHE A 219 5.57 -0.87 2.27
N ARG A 220 4.35 -1.37 2.05
CA ARG A 220 3.65 -1.31 0.75
C ARG A 220 4.53 -1.78 -0.41
N GLN A 221 5.13 -2.96 -0.24
CA GLN A 221 6.01 -3.58 -1.22
C GLN A 221 5.44 -4.90 -1.72
N ALA A 222 5.66 -5.21 -3.01
CA ALA A 222 5.17 -6.45 -3.61
C ALA A 222 5.65 -7.71 -2.88
N ILE A 223 6.89 -7.70 -2.38
CA ILE A 223 7.45 -8.86 -1.67
C ILE A 223 6.84 -9.02 -0.27
N THR A 224 6.58 -7.93 0.46
CA THR A 224 5.89 -8.01 1.76
C THR A 224 4.44 -8.44 1.57
N ALA A 225 3.76 -7.94 0.55
CA ALA A 225 2.39 -8.35 0.20
C ALA A 225 2.34 -9.84 -0.15
N ALA A 226 3.29 -10.36 -0.93
CA ALA A 226 3.37 -11.78 -1.26
C ALA A 226 3.60 -12.65 -0.01
N GLY A 227 4.50 -12.22 0.90
CA GLY A 227 4.74 -12.88 2.18
C GLY A 227 3.49 -12.93 3.06
N MET A 228 2.79 -11.81 3.19
CA MET A 228 1.52 -11.76 3.92
C MET A 228 0.44 -12.63 3.26
N GLY A 229 0.39 -12.70 1.94
CA GLY A 229 -0.52 -13.59 1.21
C GLY A 229 -0.26 -15.06 1.52
N CYS A 230 1.00 -15.47 1.62
CA CYS A 230 1.39 -16.81 2.05
C CYS A 230 0.94 -17.08 3.50
N MET A 231 1.18 -16.13 4.42
CA MET A 231 0.71 -16.24 5.81
C MET A 231 -0.80 -16.42 5.88
N ALA A 232 -1.55 -15.58 5.14
CA ALA A 232 -3.01 -15.64 5.13
C ALA A 232 -3.54 -16.99 4.61
N ALA A 233 -2.92 -17.54 3.57
CA ALA A 233 -3.30 -18.84 3.04
C ALA A 233 -3.07 -19.98 4.04
N LEU A 234 -1.92 -19.98 4.74
CA LEU A 234 -1.62 -20.98 5.78
C LEU A 234 -2.53 -20.84 7.01
N GLU A 235 -2.88 -19.62 7.40
CA GLU A 235 -3.81 -19.38 8.52
C GLU A 235 -5.25 -19.78 8.14
N ALA A 236 -5.67 -19.51 6.90
CA ALA A 236 -6.98 -19.92 6.40
C ALA A 236 -7.12 -21.45 6.34
N GLU A 237 -6.09 -22.14 5.86
CA GLU A 237 -6.05 -23.60 5.81
C GLU A 237 -6.16 -24.21 7.23
N LYS A 238 -5.34 -23.74 8.17
CA LYS A 238 -5.42 -24.18 9.57
C LYS A 238 -6.79 -23.95 10.20
N TRP A 239 -7.39 -22.79 9.88
CA TRP A 239 -8.72 -22.44 10.39
C TRP A 239 -9.81 -23.38 9.84
N LEU A 240 -9.76 -23.75 8.56
CA LEU A 240 -10.68 -24.69 7.92
C LEU A 240 -10.52 -26.10 8.52
N THR A 241 -9.29 -26.61 8.62
CA THR A 241 -9.00 -27.93 9.16
C THR A 241 -9.48 -28.08 10.61
N ALA A 242 -9.29 -27.04 11.45
CA ALA A 242 -9.79 -27.07 12.82
C ALA A 242 -11.32 -27.22 12.89
N ARG A 243 -12.05 -26.64 11.99
CA ARG A 243 -13.54 -26.74 11.93
C ARG A 243 -14.04 -28.08 11.39
N GLU A 244 -13.33 -28.65 10.42
CA GLU A 244 -13.64 -30.01 9.94
C GLU A 244 -13.53 -31.03 11.08
N GLY A 245 -12.51 -30.92 11.94
CA GLY A 245 -12.36 -31.75 13.12
C GLY A 245 -13.43 -31.55 14.20
N GLU A 246 -14.02 -30.34 14.33
CA GLU A 246 -15.12 -30.07 15.23
C GLU A 246 -16.48 -30.62 14.71
N SER A 247 -16.62 -30.75 13.39
CA SER A 247 -17.86 -31.24 12.75
C SER A 247 -17.97 -32.78 12.70
N ASP A 248 -16.87 -33.49 12.98
CA ASP A 248 -16.85 -34.96 13.05
C ASP A 248 -16.36 -35.44 14.43
N PRO A 249 -17.24 -35.57 15.44
CA PRO A 249 -16.90 -36.06 16.78
C PRO A 249 -16.35 -37.49 16.80
N ALA A 250 -16.55 -38.28 15.75
CA ALA A 250 -16.06 -39.66 15.67
C ALA A 250 -14.56 -39.78 15.35
N ALA A 251 -13.94 -38.67 14.84
CA ALA A 251 -12.51 -38.65 14.52
C ALA A 251 -11.58 -38.54 15.72
N LEU A 252 -12.10 -38.16 16.91
CA LEU A 252 -11.32 -37.98 18.13
C LEU A 252 -11.12 -39.27 18.98
N ASP A 253 -11.90 -40.31 18.74
CA ASP A 253 -11.83 -41.54 19.52
C ASP A 253 -10.82 -42.60 18.99
N GLY A 254 -10.09 -42.32 17.93
CA GLY A 254 -9.19 -43.26 17.26
C GLY A 254 -7.70 -42.97 17.29
N ALA A 255 -7.23 -41.86 17.84
CA ALA A 255 -5.81 -41.53 17.83
C ALA A 255 -5.05 -42.19 19.03
N PRO A 256 -4.09 -43.11 18.76
CA PRO A 256 -3.22 -43.62 19.85
C PRO A 256 -2.34 -42.47 20.34
N SER A 257 -2.31 -42.29 21.69
CA SER A 257 -1.40 -41.37 22.35
C SER A 257 0.06 -41.81 22.13
N GLN A 258 0.68 -41.31 21.03
CA GLN A 258 2.13 -41.42 20.89
C GLN A 258 2.81 -40.26 21.57
N MET A 259 3.60 -40.61 22.59
CA MET A 259 4.45 -39.75 23.38
C MET A 259 5.33 -38.86 22.46
N ILE A 260 5.25 -37.55 22.67
CA ILE A 260 6.21 -36.61 22.15
C ILE A 260 7.52 -36.82 22.90
N GLY A 261 8.51 -37.41 22.21
CA GLY A 261 9.87 -37.48 22.73
C GLY A 261 10.47 -36.07 22.81
N ALA A 262 11.01 -35.75 23.99
CA ALA A 262 11.77 -34.54 24.19
C ALA A 262 13.01 -34.52 23.26
N TRP A 263 13.21 -33.41 22.60
CA TRP A 263 14.50 -33.10 21.93
C TRP A 263 15.39 -32.40 22.97
N GLU A 264 16.48 -33.07 23.36
CA GLU A 264 17.63 -32.46 24.01
C GLU A 264 18.49 -31.68 23.04
#